data_f4a1304b3ad1309589c2f7e6ebc4cbe8
#
_entry.id   f4a1304b3ad1309589c2f7e6ebc4cbe8
#
_cell.length_a   1.000
_cell.length_b   1.000
_cell.length_c   1.000
_cell.angle_alpha   90.00
_cell.angle_beta   90.00
_cell.angle_gamma   90.00
#
_symmetry.space_group_name_H-M   'P 1'
#
loop_
_entity.id
_entity.type
_entity.pdbx_description
1 polymer ?
#
loop_
_entity_poly.entity_id
_entity_poly.type
_entity_poly.pdbx_seq_one_letter_code
_entity_poly.pdbx_strand_id
1 'polypeptide(L)'
;MDKRFYVDESKPWFKKEAGWPDEVPKNIDFPDIPLGDMLRETARKYPDYRVIYFLGKSITYKELDDYVDRVASAFSKIGIKKGDVVALMLPNSIQYVMCYYATLRIGAIVSGINPTYKPAEVLHQLKTVGAKALVVLDNLYEQTIAPIIDKTDIKILIGTNIADFLGLGFVKEFLGKLLNKIPSGKLPSGTLMLRSLARHSINLPDVKIEPDDTATYIMTGGTTGVPKAAVLTHRNLVSNAIQSKAWLYKSKPGVGVIGVIPLFHSFAMTCVMNISICNGGWMLLYPRPPKTDDLLMDIEKLATEDGLMYVGAEVLFKRLAEYPDIAKYNLGGKLSLCVSGAGPLHRPVQEAFEKSTGARLVEGYGLTESSPVVSAGPFWGNRKVGSIGLPFPGTEWKIVDPLDPKKEMPIGEIGELAVAGPQVMKGYLNRPDETAETIVEMDGKMWLLTGDLGFMDEGGAVFLRDRKKQLIKHKGYSVFPKEVEELIGNNEHISEVAVAGIPDEAEGEVIKAWVVLKPDSEGKITEEELLKWCRENMTHYKVPKYIEFRKDLPKTLVGKVLRRELQENDPLYKKVMEARKAKEQGK
;
A
#
# COMPACT_ATOMS: atom_id res chain seq x y z
N MET A 1 16.73 21.07 17.25
CA MET A 1 16.91 19.75 16.59
C MET A 1 16.24 18.70 17.44
N ASP A 2 15.22 18.07 16.91
CA ASP A 2 14.49 16.99 17.59
C ASP A 2 15.25 15.68 17.43
N LYS A 3 15.93 15.22 18.48
CA LYS A 3 16.73 14.00 18.44
C LYS A 3 15.94 12.72 18.82
N ARG A 4 14.63 12.82 19.01
CA ARG A 4 13.79 11.66 19.42
C ARG A 4 13.91 10.46 18.49
N PHE A 5 14.15 10.72 17.19
CA PHE A 5 14.24 9.69 16.15
C PHE A 5 15.66 9.44 15.64
N TYR A 6 16.67 9.90 16.38
CA TYR A 6 18.05 9.61 16.01
C TYR A 6 18.38 8.16 16.33
N VAL A 7 19.00 7.49 15.37
CA VAL A 7 19.47 6.11 15.48
C VAL A 7 20.99 6.15 15.72
N ASP A 8 21.46 5.28 16.60
CA ASP A 8 22.89 5.13 16.87
C ASP A 8 23.63 4.72 15.59
N GLU A 9 24.62 5.52 15.22
CA GLU A 9 25.40 5.30 14.00
C GLU A 9 26.34 4.10 14.05
N SER A 10 26.46 3.44 15.19
CA SER A 10 27.18 2.16 15.35
C SER A 10 26.40 0.96 14.85
N LYS A 11 25.11 1.12 14.57
CA LYS A 11 24.22 0.03 14.09
C LYS A 11 24.77 -0.64 12.83
N PRO A 12 24.57 -1.97 12.65
CA PRO A 12 25.22 -2.74 11.60
C PRO A 12 24.88 -2.27 10.19
N TRP A 13 23.66 -1.79 9.93
CA TRP A 13 23.23 -1.31 8.62
C TRP A 13 23.90 -0.01 8.18
N PHE A 14 24.52 0.76 9.08
CA PHE A 14 25.27 1.96 8.74
C PHE A 14 26.73 1.69 8.37
N LYS A 15 27.19 0.45 8.49
CA LYS A 15 28.52 0.06 8.07
C LYS A 15 28.62 -0.01 6.55
N LYS A 16 29.80 0.25 6.01
CA LYS A 16 30.04 0.23 4.55
C LYS A 16 29.72 -1.12 3.89
N GLU A 17 29.98 -2.21 4.60
CA GLU A 17 29.74 -3.58 4.16
C GLU A 17 28.24 -3.90 4.02
N ALA A 18 27.38 -3.16 4.73
CA ALA A 18 25.92 -3.27 4.62
C ALA A 18 25.38 -2.71 3.30
N GLY A 19 26.14 -1.82 2.66
CA GLY A 19 25.74 -1.16 1.42
C GLY A 19 24.91 0.12 1.65
N TRP A 20 25.00 0.73 2.85
CA TRP A 20 24.39 2.05 3.09
C TRP A 20 24.99 3.06 2.13
N PRO A 21 24.16 3.82 1.35
CA PRO A 21 24.71 4.78 0.40
C PRO A 21 25.37 5.98 1.11
N ASP A 22 26.56 6.35 0.68
CA ASP A 22 27.33 7.46 1.32
C ASP A 22 26.59 8.81 1.25
N GLU A 23 25.75 9.02 0.23
CA GLU A 23 24.97 10.23 0.03
C GLU A 23 23.69 10.29 0.89
N VAL A 24 23.28 9.18 1.49
CA VAL A 24 22.08 9.13 2.34
C VAL A 24 22.45 9.45 3.79
N PRO A 25 21.89 10.50 4.40
CA PRO A 25 22.13 10.80 5.80
C PRO A 25 21.62 9.66 6.68
N LYS A 26 22.35 9.28 7.71
CA LYS A 26 21.92 8.25 8.67
C LYS A 26 20.75 8.72 9.53
N ASN A 27 20.73 9.99 9.87
CA ASN A 27 19.70 10.67 10.64
C ASN A 27 19.22 11.93 9.92
N ILE A 28 17.98 12.31 10.14
CA ILE A 28 17.33 13.47 9.52
C ILE A 28 16.67 14.32 10.61
N ASP A 29 16.82 15.64 10.52
CA ASP A 29 15.99 16.59 11.27
C ASP A 29 14.65 16.74 10.53
N PHE A 30 13.60 16.16 11.06
CA PHE A 30 12.26 16.22 10.48
C PHE A 30 11.61 17.58 10.78
N PRO A 31 11.05 18.28 9.78
CA PRO A 31 10.37 19.55 10.03
C PRO A 31 9.04 19.36 10.74
N ASP A 32 8.73 20.27 11.65
CA ASP A 32 7.45 20.33 12.36
C ASP A 32 6.40 21.06 11.52
N ILE A 33 6.02 20.50 10.37
CA ILE A 33 5.01 21.05 9.47
C ILE A 33 3.85 20.08 9.23
N PRO A 34 2.63 20.59 9.02
CA PRO A 34 1.53 19.77 8.52
C PRO A 34 1.77 19.31 7.08
N LEU A 35 1.24 18.16 6.70
CA LEU A 35 1.38 17.62 5.34
C LEU A 35 0.81 18.56 4.25
N GLY A 36 -0.24 19.32 4.59
CA GLY A 36 -0.80 20.32 3.68
C GLY A 36 0.17 21.46 3.32
N ASP A 37 1.06 21.81 4.26
CA ASP A 37 2.06 22.86 4.04
C ASP A 37 3.21 22.38 3.15
N MET A 38 3.55 21.08 3.18
CA MET A 38 4.52 20.50 2.27
C MET A 38 4.12 20.70 0.80
N LEU A 39 2.83 20.53 0.46
CA LEU A 39 2.33 20.85 -0.89
C LEU A 39 2.50 22.35 -1.21
N ARG A 40 2.11 23.23 -0.28
CA ARG A 40 2.20 24.69 -0.47
C ARG A 40 3.63 25.17 -0.68
N GLU A 41 4.57 24.67 0.12
CA GLU A 41 6.00 24.99 -0.02
C GLU A 41 6.54 24.52 -1.38
N THR A 42 6.19 23.34 -1.81
CA THR A 42 6.60 22.80 -3.11
C THR A 42 5.97 23.58 -4.26
N ALA A 43 4.69 23.96 -4.15
CA ALA A 43 4.00 24.79 -5.15
C ALA A 43 4.62 26.19 -5.28
N ARG A 44 5.09 26.79 -4.18
CA ARG A 44 5.84 28.06 -4.22
C ARG A 44 7.20 27.92 -4.88
N LYS A 45 7.88 26.79 -4.66
CA LYS A 45 9.22 26.54 -5.19
C LYS A 45 9.20 26.15 -6.68
N TYR A 46 8.18 25.40 -7.12
CA TYR A 46 8.07 24.86 -8.48
C TYR A 46 6.68 25.10 -9.08
N PRO A 47 6.18 26.36 -9.17
CA PRO A 47 4.79 26.66 -9.51
C PRO A 47 4.37 26.10 -10.86
N ASP A 48 5.24 26.16 -11.86
CA ASP A 48 4.94 25.77 -13.25
C ASP A 48 5.30 24.32 -13.56
N TYR A 49 5.89 23.58 -12.60
CA TYR A 49 6.15 22.16 -12.80
C TYR A 49 4.83 21.40 -12.80
N ARG A 50 4.76 20.37 -13.67
CA ARG A 50 3.66 19.40 -13.65
C ARG A 50 3.64 18.71 -12.29
N VAL A 51 2.44 18.51 -11.69
CA VAL A 51 2.23 17.71 -10.50
C VAL A 51 1.35 16.48 -10.80
N ILE A 52 0.44 16.58 -11.77
CA ILE A 52 -0.44 15.48 -12.18
C ILE A 52 -0.51 15.41 -13.70
N TYR A 53 -0.41 14.17 -14.23
CA TYR A 53 -0.88 13.84 -15.57
C TYR A 53 -1.99 12.78 -15.46
N PHE A 54 -3.17 13.10 -15.97
CA PHE A 54 -4.36 12.27 -15.83
C PHE A 54 -5.22 12.32 -17.09
N LEU A 55 -5.40 11.18 -17.77
CA LEU A 55 -6.24 11.05 -18.99
C LEU A 55 -5.97 12.14 -20.04
N GLY A 56 -4.70 12.44 -20.28
CA GLY A 56 -4.26 13.45 -21.26
C GLY A 56 -4.23 14.90 -20.74
N LYS A 57 -4.70 15.15 -19.52
CA LYS A 57 -4.64 16.48 -18.87
C LYS A 57 -3.43 16.59 -17.96
N SER A 58 -2.64 17.64 -18.10
CA SER A 58 -1.61 18.06 -17.16
C SER A 58 -2.15 19.11 -16.19
N ILE A 59 -1.76 19.01 -14.91
CA ILE A 59 -2.01 20.01 -13.87
C ILE A 59 -0.66 20.42 -13.31
N THR A 60 -0.45 21.75 -13.13
CA THR A 60 0.75 22.29 -12.49
C THR A 60 0.60 22.38 -10.96
N TYR A 61 1.72 22.57 -10.24
CA TYR A 61 1.69 22.78 -8.79
C TYR A 61 0.86 24.00 -8.40
N LYS A 62 0.98 25.10 -9.16
CA LYS A 62 0.19 26.32 -8.94
C LYS A 62 -1.31 26.07 -9.12
N GLU A 63 -1.69 25.34 -10.17
CA GLU A 63 -3.10 24.98 -10.40
C GLU A 63 -3.64 24.07 -9.31
N LEU A 64 -2.86 23.08 -8.86
CA LEU A 64 -3.27 22.17 -7.79
C LEU A 64 -3.44 22.92 -6.46
N ASP A 65 -2.49 23.78 -6.08
CA ASP A 65 -2.55 24.53 -4.82
C ASP A 65 -3.74 25.52 -4.81
N ASP A 66 -4.04 26.18 -5.95
CA ASP A 66 -5.23 27.03 -6.11
C ASP A 66 -6.53 26.21 -5.96
N TYR A 67 -6.63 25.04 -6.60
CA TYR A 67 -7.78 24.15 -6.42
C TYR A 67 -7.93 23.68 -4.96
N VAL A 68 -6.84 23.31 -4.32
CA VAL A 68 -6.82 22.89 -2.91
C VAL A 68 -7.32 24.01 -2.01
N ASP A 69 -6.85 25.25 -2.19
CA ASP A 69 -7.29 26.40 -1.38
C ASP A 69 -8.77 26.74 -1.59
N ARG A 70 -9.29 26.65 -2.82
CA ARG A 70 -10.70 26.87 -3.14
C ARG A 70 -11.60 25.82 -2.52
N VAL A 71 -11.21 24.55 -2.66
CA VAL A 71 -11.99 23.42 -2.09
C VAL A 71 -11.91 23.43 -0.57
N ALA A 72 -10.77 23.71 0.03
CA ALA A 72 -10.59 23.85 1.47
C ALA A 72 -11.47 24.98 2.04
N SER A 73 -11.50 26.14 1.37
CA SER A 73 -12.37 27.26 1.74
C SER A 73 -13.85 26.90 1.64
N ALA A 74 -14.23 26.18 0.57
CA ALA A 74 -15.59 25.70 0.40
C ALA A 74 -15.96 24.64 1.47
N PHE A 75 -15.07 23.72 1.80
CA PHE A 75 -15.26 22.72 2.84
C PHE A 75 -15.50 23.37 4.20
N SER A 76 -14.70 24.37 4.56
CA SER A 76 -14.91 25.13 5.79
C SER A 76 -16.27 25.84 5.80
N LYS A 77 -16.66 26.48 4.69
CA LYS A 77 -17.93 27.21 4.57
C LYS A 77 -19.16 26.30 4.68
N ILE A 78 -19.10 25.07 4.17
CA ILE A 78 -20.19 24.08 4.29
C ILE A 78 -20.20 23.35 5.63
N GLY A 79 -19.31 23.72 6.56
CA GLY A 79 -19.32 23.28 7.94
C GLY A 79 -18.39 22.10 8.26
N ILE A 80 -17.42 21.78 7.40
CA ILE A 80 -16.32 20.86 7.73
C ILE A 80 -15.29 21.63 8.56
N LYS A 81 -14.87 21.06 9.68
CA LYS A 81 -13.97 21.69 10.66
C LYS A 81 -12.77 20.79 10.96
N LYS A 82 -11.76 21.32 11.64
CA LYS A 82 -10.66 20.55 12.20
C LYS A 82 -11.17 19.35 13.00
N GLY A 83 -10.61 18.18 12.73
CA GLY A 83 -11.00 16.92 13.37
C GLY A 83 -12.20 16.20 12.74
N ASP A 84 -13.00 16.84 11.87
CA ASP A 84 -14.05 16.16 11.12
C ASP A 84 -13.45 15.20 10.09
N VAL A 85 -14.09 14.06 9.86
CA VAL A 85 -13.63 13.07 8.89
C VAL A 85 -14.32 13.26 7.54
N VAL A 86 -13.51 13.39 6.49
CA VAL A 86 -13.93 13.42 5.08
C VAL A 86 -13.55 12.11 4.41
N ALA A 87 -14.54 11.32 4.05
CA ALA A 87 -14.35 10.07 3.32
C ALA A 87 -14.23 10.35 1.80
N LEU A 88 -13.25 9.74 1.14
CA LEU A 88 -12.99 9.90 -0.30
C LEU A 88 -13.20 8.56 -1.00
N MET A 89 -14.34 8.35 -1.64
CA MET A 89 -14.62 7.16 -2.46
C MET A 89 -14.38 7.48 -3.95
N LEU A 90 -13.11 7.66 -4.26
CA LEU A 90 -12.61 8.10 -5.56
C LEU A 90 -11.47 7.19 -6.04
N PRO A 91 -11.36 6.90 -7.35
CA PRO A 91 -10.16 6.29 -7.90
C PRO A 91 -9.01 7.29 -7.95
N ASN A 92 -7.83 6.84 -8.39
CA ASN A 92 -6.73 7.74 -8.72
C ASN A 92 -7.19 8.79 -9.72
N SER A 93 -7.16 10.05 -9.33
CA SER A 93 -7.69 11.16 -10.11
C SER A 93 -7.22 12.50 -9.57
N ILE A 94 -7.39 13.56 -10.34
CA ILE A 94 -7.16 14.95 -9.91
C ILE A 94 -8.01 15.24 -8.66
N GLN A 95 -9.26 14.79 -8.67
CA GLN A 95 -10.23 14.99 -7.58
C GLN A 95 -9.77 14.37 -6.27
N TYR A 96 -9.18 13.16 -6.32
CA TYR A 96 -8.66 12.50 -5.12
C TYR A 96 -7.56 13.33 -4.47
N VAL A 97 -6.54 13.72 -5.25
CA VAL A 97 -5.40 14.50 -4.76
C VAL A 97 -5.85 15.85 -4.21
N MET A 98 -6.70 16.54 -4.96
CA MET A 98 -7.27 17.84 -4.57
C MET A 98 -8.06 17.75 -3.26
N CYS A 99 -8.99 16.80 -3.15
CA CYS A 99 -9.81 16.65 -1.93
C CYS A 99 -8.97 16.18 -0.73
N TYR A 100 -7.98 15.32 -0.97
CA TYR A 100 -7.05 14.88 0.07
C TYR A 100 -6.34 16.08 0.71
N TYR A 101 -5.66 16.91 -0.08
CA TYR A 101 -4.93 18.07 0.44
C TYR A 101 -5.86 19.19 0.92
N ALA A 102 -7.02 19.38 0.31
CA ALA A 102 -8.01 20.36 0.79
C ALA A 102 -8.56 20.01 2.18
N THR A 103 -8.79 18.72 2.45
CA THR A 103 -9.20 18.24 3.76
C THR A 103 -8.12 18.52 4.81
N LEU A 104 -6.87 18.17 4.49
CA LEU A 104 -5.73 18.41 5.39
C LEU A 104 -5.49 19.91 5.64
N ARG A 105 -5.75 20.76 4.65
CA ARG A 105 -5.53 22.22 4.70
C ARG A 105 -6.37 22.92 5.77
N ILE A 106 -7.50 22.32 6.17
CA ILE A 106 -8.38 22.83 7.23
C ILE A 106 -8.29 22.01 8.53
N GLY A 107 -7.30 21.12 8.64
CA GLY A 107 -7.12 20.24 9.79
C GLY A 107 -8.17 19.15 9.94
N ALA A 108 -8.95 18.87 8.90
CA ALA A 108 -9.85 17.74 8.85
C ALA A 108 -9.08 16.45 8.48
N ILE A 109 -9.69 15.29 8.75
CA ILE A 109 -9.07 13.98 8.64
C ILE A 109 -9.56 13.29 7.37
N VAL A 110 -8.65 12.73 6.58
CA VAL A 110 -9.01 11.97 5.38
C VAL A 110 -9.25 10.50 5.71
N SER A 111 -10.26 9.87 5.08
CA SER A 111 -10.36 8.41 5.00
C SER A 111 -10.62 7.99 3.56
N GLY A 112 -9.61 7.41 2.90
CA GLY A 112 -9.75 6.89 1.54
C GLY A 112 -10.54 5.58 1.54
N ILE A 113 -11.58 5.50 0.68
CA ILE A 113 -12.42 4.31 0.52
C ILE A 113 -12.13 3.67 -0.83
N ASN A 114 -11.98 2.35 -0.85
CA ASN A 114 -11.86 1.60 -2.08
C ASN A 114 -13.14 1.72 -2.94
N PRO A 115 -13.07 2.29 -4.16
CA PRO A 115 -14.23 2.46 -5.03
C PRO A 115 -14.91 1.14 -5.48
N THR A 116 -14.25 0.01 -5.27
CA THR A 116 -14.79 -1.32 -5.62
C THR A 116 -15.49 -2.02 -4.47
N TYR A 117 -15.49 -1.42 -3.27
CA TYR A 117 -16.17 -1.99 -2.10
C TYR A 117 -17.67 -2.09 -2.31
N LYS A 118 -18.25 -3.12 -1.71
CA LYS A 118 -19.69 -3.32 -1.65
C LYS A 118 -20.33 -2.45 -0.56
N PRO A 119 -21.65 -2.21 -0.61
CA PRO A 119 -22.32 -1.35 0.37
C PRO A 119 -22.01 -1.66 1.83
N ALA A 120 -21.95 -2.95 2.21
CA ALA A 120 -21.66 -3.35 3.59
C ALA A 120 -20.25 -2.96 4.06
N GLU A 121 -19.26 -3.08 3.18
CA GLU A 121 -17.86 -2.71 3.48
C GLU A 121 -17.73 -1.19 3.63
N VAL A 122 -18.38 -0.44 2.73
CA VAL A 122 -18.40 1.03 2.81
C VAL A 122 -19.10 1.51 4.09
N LEU A 123 -20.25 0.92 4.44
CA LEU A 123 -20.96 1.23 5.67
C LEU A 123 -20.11 0.99 6.90
N HIS A 124 -19.42 -0.15 6.93
CA HIS A 124 -18.50 -0.49 8.01
C HIS A 124 -17.40 0.56 8.16
N GLN A 125 -16.73 0.94 7.07
CA GLN A 125 -15.66 1.93 7.11
C GLN A 125 -16.19 3.31 7.55
N LEU A 126 -17.28 3.81 6.94
CA LEU A 126 -17.87 5.12 7.29
C LEU A 126 -18.22 5.22 8.77
N LYS A 127 -18.79 4.16 9.34
CA LYS A 127 -19.10 4.09 10.79
C LYS A 127 -17.86 4.00 11.65
N THR A 128 -16.89 3.18 11.27
CA THR A 128 -15.65 2.98 12.03
C THR A 128 -14.90 4.30 12.19
N VAL A 129 -14.79 5.08 11.11
CA VAL A 129 -14.05 6.35 11.13
C VAL A 129 -14.90 7.56 11.55
N GLY A 130 -16.21 7.40 11.74
CA GLY A 130 -17.12 8.51 12.06
C GLY A 130 -17.18 9.58 10.98
N ALA A 131 -17.28 9.16 9.71
CA ALA A 131 -17.25 10.08 8.58
C ALA A 131 -18.42 11.05 8.58
N LYS A 132 -18.14 12.36 8.55
CA LYS A 132 -19.14 13.45 8.50
C LYS A 132 -19.43 13.87 7.06
N ALA A 133 -18.44 13.82 6.18
CA ALA A 133 -18.60 14.15 4.77
C ALA A 133 -18.13 13.00 3.89
N LEU A 134 -18.77 12.85 2.73
CA LEU A 134 -18.41 11.86 1.70
C LEU A 134 -18.25 12.55 0.36
N VAL A 135 -17.09 12.37 -0.27
CA VAL A 135 -16.85 12.71 -1.68
C VAL A 135 -16.91 11.44 -2.50
N VAL A 136 -17.77 11.39 -3.51
CA VAL A 136 -18.02 10.17 -4.30
C VAL A 136 -18.19 10.47 -5.79
N LEU A 137 -17.76 9.52 -6.65
CA LEU A 137 -18.11 9.58 -8.07
C LEU A 137 -19.62 9.35 -8.26
N ASP A 138 -20.22 10.12 -9.18
CA ASP A 138 -21.65 10.05 -9.51
C ASP A 138 -22.10 8.63 -9.89
N ASN A 139 -21.31 7.92 -10.69
CA ASN A 139 -21.62 6.57 -11.14
C ASN A 139 -21.52 5.48 -10.05
N LEU A 140 -20.94 5.78 -8.89
CA LEU A 140 -20.86 4.85 -7.77
C LEU A 140 -22.02 5.02 -6.78
N TYR A 141 -22.71 6.17 -6.82
CA TYR A 141 -23.69 6.53 -5.80
C TYR A 141 -24.86 5.54 -5.74
N GLU A 142 -25.55 5.31 -6.85
CA GLU A 142 -26.80 4.52 -6.88
C GLU A 142 -26.61 3.09 -6.37
N GLN A 143 -25.51 2.45 -6.77
CA GLN A 143 -25.28 1.03 -6.46
C GLN A 143 -24.63 0.81 -5.10
N THR A 144 -23.83 1.77 -4.62
CA THR A 144 -22.98 1.54 -3.45
C THR A 144 -23.39 2.40 -2.25
N ILE A 145 -23.73 3.67 -2.47
CA ILE A 145 -23.99 4.61 -1.38
C ILE A 145 -25.49 4.73 -1.07
N ALA A 146 -26.34 4.82 -2.08
CA ALA A 146 -27.79 4.97 -1.87
C ALA A 146 -28.40 3.89 -0.94
N PRO A 147 -28.01 2.60 -1.02
CA PRO A 147 -28.56 1.57 -0.13
C PRO A 147 -28.17 1.71 1.33
N ILE A 148 -27.18 2.54 1.65
CA ILE A 148 -26.60 2.62 3.01
C ILE A 148 -26.61 4.04 3.60
N ILE A 149 -26.85 5.08 2.81
CA ILE A 149 -26.64 6.48 3.23
C ILE A 149 -27.42 6.81 4.50
N ASP A 150 -28.67 6.36 4.61
CA ASP A 150 -29.54 6.58 5.78
C ASP A 150 -29.07 5.84 7.04
N LYS A 151 -28.12 4.90 6.90
CA LYS A 151 -27.54 4.14 8.00
C LYS A 151 -26.20 4.72 8.46
N THR A 152 -25.76 5.83 7.84
CA THR A 152 -24.47 6.49 8.10
C THR A 152 -24.70 7.80 8.86
N ASP A 153 -23.61 8.37 9.41
CA ASP A 153 -23.59 9.70 10.02
C ASP A 153 -23.20 10.81 9.03
N ILE A 154 -23.22 10.54 7.73
CA ILE A 154 -22.88 11.51 6.69
C ILE A 154 -23.89 12.67 6.70
N LYS A 155 -23.38 13.88 6.91
CA LYS A 155 -24.15 15.14 6.87
C LYS A 155 -23.95 15.90 5.55
N ILE A 156 -22.83 15.65 4.87
CA ILE A 156 -22.40 16.39 3.69
C ILE A 156 -22.05 15.39 2.60
N LEU A 157 -22.83 15.40 1.51
CA LEU A 157 -22.56 14.60 0.32
C LEU A 157 -22.04 15.49 -0.81
N ILE A 158 -20.87 15.15 -1.35
CA ILE A 158 -20.21 15.86 -2.44
C ILE A 158 -20.04 14.89 -3.59
N GLY A 159 -20.62 15.23 -4.72
CA GLY A 159 -20.55 14.45 -5.95
C GLY A 159 -19.55 15.03 -6.93
N THR A 160 -18.93 14.16 -7.74
CA THR A 160 -18.06 14.55 -8.86
C THR A 160 -18.14 13.50 -9.95
N ASN A 161 -17.80 13.91 -11.18
CA ASN A 161 -17.61 12.99 -12.30
C ASN A 161 -16.13 12.88 -12.65
N ILE A 162 -15.70 11.73 -13.14
CA ILE A 162 -14.28 11.51 -13.47
C ILE A 162 -13.72 12.51 -14.49
N ALA A 163 -14.58 13.08 -15.32
CA ALA A 163 -14.23 14.05 -16.37
C ALA A 163 -14.23 15.52 -15.91
N ASP A 164 -14.67 15.83 -14.68
CA ASP A 164 -14.94 17.21 -14.25
C ASP A 164 -13.74 18.17 -14.40
N PHE A 165 -12.51 17.69 -14.27
CA PHE A 165 -11.30 18.51 -14.31
C PHE A 165 -10.42 18.25 -15.55
N LEU A 166 -10.96 17.56 -16.58
CA LEU A 166 -10.23 17.29 -17.82
C LEU A 166 -10.24 18.46 -18.82
N GLY A 167 -11.10 19.46 -18.60
CA GLY A 167 -11.20 20.62 -19.49
C GLY A 167 -11.82 20.28 -20.87
N LEU A 168 -12.69 19.26 -20.94
CA LEU A 168 -13.25 18.76 -22.21
C LEU A 168 -14.20 19.75 -22.92
N GLY A 169 -14.74 20.72 -22.18
CA GLY A 169 -15.82 21.60 -22.67
C GLY A 169 -17.18 20.88 -22.72
N PHE A 170 -18.26 21.67 -22.66
CA PHE A 170 -19.62 21.15 -22.49
C PHE A 170 -20.03 20.12 -23.57
N VAL A 171 -19.74 20.39 -24.84
CA VAL A 171 -20.16 19.52 -25.96
C VAL A 171 -19.48 18.15 -25.90
N LYS A 172 -18.16 18.11 -25.67
CA LYS A 172 -17.41 16.85 -25.59
C LYS A 172 -17.80 16.04 -24.34
N GLU A 173 -18.04 16.71 -23.22
CA GLU A 173 -18.49 16.05 -21.98
C GLU A 173 -19.88 15.46 -22.16
N PHE A 174 -20.82 16.21 -22.72
CA PHE A 174 -22.18 15.75 -23.00
C PHE A 174 -22.19 14.55 -23.97
N LEU A 175 -21.49 14.65 -25.09
CA LEU A 175 -21.38 13.53 -26.04
C LEU A 175 -20.67 12.33 -25.45
N GLY A 176 -19.65 12.55 -24.64
CA GLY A 176 -18.94 11.48 -23.92
C GLY A 176 -19.85 10.70 -22.96
N LYS A 177 -20.72 11.38 -22.23
CA LYS A 177 -21.74 10.77 -21.36
C LYS A 177 -22.82 10.07 -22.18
N LEU A 178 -23.35 10.71 -23.21
CA LEU A 178 -24.39 10.15 -24.09
C LEU A 178 -23.93 8.85 -24.80
N LEU A 179 -22.66 8.80 -25.21
CA LEU A 179 -22.05 7.63 -25.87
C LEU A 179 -21.45 6.60 -24.86
N ASN A 180 -21.72 6.74 -23.57
CA ASN A 180 -21.17 5.89 -22.50
C ASN A 180 -19.63 5.79 -22.48
N LYS A 181 -18.92 6.78 -23.06
CA LYS A 181 -17.46 6.89 -22.97
C LYS A 181 -16.99 7.53 -21.67
N ILE A 182 -17.85 8.36 -21.06
CA ILE A 182 -17.66 8.93 -19.73
C ILE A 182 -18.72 8.30 -18.81
N PRO A 183 -18.31 7.45 -17.86
CA PRO A 183 -19.23 6.89 -16.86
C PRO A 183 -19.95 8.03 -16.12
N SER A 184 -21.25 7.90 -15.93
CA SER A 184 -22.05 8.88 -15.18
C SER A 184 -23.21 8.20 -14.47
N GLY A 185 -23.67 8.79 -13.38
CA GLY A 185 -24.80 8.31 -12.58
C GLY A 185 -25.62 9.48 -12.03
N LYS A 186 -26.72 9.14 -11.37
CA LYS A 186 -27.60 10.14 -10.75
C LYS A 186 -27.22 10.33 -9.29
N LEU A 187 -27.17 11.56 -8.87
CA LEU A 187 -26.99 11.97 -7.49
C LEU A 187 -28.31 12.51 -6.93
N PRO A 188 -28.57 12.38 -5.62
CA PRO A 188 -29.77 12.93 -5.01
C PRO A 188 -29.83 14.47 -5.11
N SER A 189 -31.02 15.01 -5.06
CA SER A 189 -31.20 16.46 -4.98
C SER A 189 -30.50 17.02 -3.73
N GLY A 190 -29.88 18.18 -3.88
CA GLY A 190 -29.11 18.82 -2.79
C GLY A 190 -27.68 18.35 -2.65
N THR A 191 -27.20 17.38 -3.48
CA THR A 191 -25.78 17.01 -3.51
C THR A 191 -24.94 18.20 -3.96
N LEU A 192 -23.88 18.50 -3.22
CA LEU A 192 -22.90 19.52 -3.58
C LEU A 192 -21.99 18.99 -4.68
N MET A 193 -21.78 19.78 -5.72
CA MET A 193 -20.89 19.36 -6.82
C MET A 193 -19.47 19.88 -6.59
N LEU A 194 -18.49 18.98 -6.57
CA LEU A 194 -17.07 19.32 -6.35
C LEU A 194 -16.58 20.38 -7.35
N ARG A 195 -17.01 20.29 -8.62
CA ARG A 195 -16.71 21.28 -9.66
C ARG A 195 -17.14 22.71 -9.31
N SER A 196 -18.26 22.83 -8.57
CA SER A 196 -18.74 24.14 -8.06
C SER A 196 -17.92 24.59 -6.87
N LEU A 197 -17.58 23.67 -5.95
CA LEU A 197 -16.74 23.97 -4.79
C LEU A 197 -15.33 24.41 -5.20
N ALA A 198 -14.76 23.83 -6.25
CA ALA A 198 -13.44 24.20 -6.80
C ALA A 198 -13.42 25.59 -7.49
N ARG A 199 -14.55 26.26 -7.63
CA ARG A 199 -14.67 27.65 -8.11
C ARG A 199 -14.94 28.66 -7.00
N HIS A 200 -15.03 28.19 -5.76
CA HIS A 200 -15.27 29.05 -4.60
C HIS A 200 -14.14 30.08 -4.43
N SER A 201 -14.46 31.26 -3.90
CA SER A 201 -13.46 32.24 -3.51
C SER A 201 -12.60 31.70 -2.36
N ILE A 202 -11.31 31.96 -2.41
CA ILE A 202 -10.38 31.54 -1.38
C ILE A 202 -10.63 32.39 -0.12
N ASN A 203 -10.99 31.71 0.95
CA ASN A 203 -11.13 32.27 2.30
C ASN A 203 -10.90 31.13 3.30
N LEU A 204 -9.62 30.82 3.51
CA LEU A 204 -9.21 29.73 4.41
C LEU A 204 -9.52 30.09 5.86
N PRO A 205 -9.96 29.13 6.68
CA PRO A 205 -10.12 29.34 8.10
C PRO A 205 -8.75 29.54 8.77
N ASP A 206 -8.74 30.41 9.77
CA ASP A 206 -7.59 30.53 10.68
C ASP A 206 -7.62 29.34 11.66
N VAL A 207 -6.90 28.27 11.32
CA VAL A 207 -6.83 27.03 12.11
C VAL A 207 -5.38 26.60 12.28
N LYS A 208 -4.97 26.44 13.52
CA LYS A 208 -3.65 25.87 13.83
C LYS A 208 -3.71 24.35 13.69
N ILE A 209 -2.83 23.81 12.86
CA ILE A 209 -2.68 22.35 12.64
C ILE A 209 -1.30 21.96 13.16
N GLU A 210 -1.30 21.04 14.13
CA GLU A 210 -0.06 20.57 14.74
C GLU A 210 0.46 19.32 13.99
N PRO A 211 1.78 19.09 13.96
CA PRO A 211 2.36 17.89 13.33
C PRO A 211 1.80 16.58 13.87
N ASP A 212 1.44 16.54 15.15
CA ASP A 212 0.89 15.35 15.83
C ASP A 212 -0.64 15.23 15.75
N ASP A 213 -1.32 16.18 15.06
CA ASP A 213 -2.72 16.04 14.71
C ASP A 213 -2.91 14.87 13.74
N THR A 214 -4.06 14.21 13.83
CA THR A 214 -4.41 13.12 12.92
C THR A 214 -4.66 13.67 11.51
N ALA A 215 -3.95 13.12 10.53
CA ALA A 215 -4.10 13.48 9.12
C ALA A 215 -5.02 12.51 8.38
N THR A 216 -4.89 11.21 8.64
CA THR A 216 -5.68 10.21 7.93
C THR A 216 -5.95 8.96 8.76
N TYR A 217 -7.11 8.36 8.49
CA TYR A 217 -7.46 7.01 8.91
C TYR A 217 -7.37 6.07 7.71
N ILE A 218 -6.51 5.06 7.79
CA ILE A 218 -6.39 4.06 6.74
C ILE A 218 -6.81 2.70 7.27
N MET A 219 -7.79 2.08 6.59
CA MET A 219 -8.24 0.75 6.96
C MET A 219 -7.17 -0.29 6.67
N THR A 220 -6.87 -1.11 7.67
CA THR A 220 -5.98 -2.26 7.52
C THR A 220 -6.79 -3.54 7.50
N GLY A 221 -6.45 -4.46 6.60
CA GLY A 221 -6.98 -5.81 6.64
C GLY A 221 -6.37 -6.58 7.81
N GLY A 222 -6.94 -6.44 8.99
CA GLY A 222 -6.48 -7.20 10.16
C GLY A 222 -6.57 -8.70 9.93
N THR A 223 -5.57 -9.44 10.36
CA THR A 223 -5.55 -10.92 10.34
C THR A 223 -6.65 -11.53 11.25
N THR A 224 -7.30 -10.72 12.09
CA THR A 224 -8.39 -11.11 13.00
C THR A 224 -9.79 -10.97 12.39
N GLY A 225 -9.93 -10.48 11.17
CA GLY A 225 -11.19 -10.49 10.41
C GLY A 225 -11.89 -9.15 10.27
N VAL A 226 -11.92 -8.31 11.26
CA VAL A 226 -12.56 -6.99 11.15
C VAL A 226 -11.50 -5.95 10.80
N PRO A 227 -11.66 -5.20 9.68
CA PRO A 227 -10.73 -4.13 9.33
C PRO A 227 -10.65 -3.07 10.43
N LYS A 228 -9.43 -2.60 10.72
CA LYS A 228 -9.14 -1.56 11.72
C LYS A 228 -8.66 -0.30 11.03
N ALA A 229 -8.87 0.85 11.66
CA ALA A 229 -8.36 2.12 11.16
C ALA A 229 -7.04 2.47 11.86
N ALA A 230 -5.94 2.46 11.14
CA ALA A 230 -4.66 3.00 11.61
C ALA A 230 -4.74 4.53 11.64
N VAL A 231 -4.29 5.13 12.74
CA VAL A 231 -4.29 6.58 12.97
C VAL A 231 -2.93 7.12 12.58
N LEU A 232 -2.84 7.83 11.45
CA LEU A 232 -1.60 8.44 10.95
C LEU A 232 -1.66 9.95 11.14
N THR A 233 -0.61 10.51 11.76
CA THR A 233 -0.47 11.95 11.98
C THR A 233 0.20 12.64 10.80
N HIS A 234 0.12 13.96 10.74
CA HIS A 234 0.88 14.74 9.76
C HIS A 234 2.39 14.46 9.89
N ARG A 235 2.91 14.38 11.12
CA ARG A 235 4.32 14.01 11.38
C ARG A 235 4.69 12.68 10.77
N ASN A 236 3.87 11.64 10.95
CA ASN A 236 4.16 10.33 10.38
C ASN A 236 4.33 10.39 8.86
N LEU A 237 3.39 11.05 8.18
CA LEU A 237 3.35 11.14 6.72
C LEU A 237 4.46 12.03 6.15
N VAL A 238 4.70 13.20 6.77
CA VAL A 238 5.78 14.12 6.37
C VAL A 238 7.14 13.46 6.55
N SER A 239 7.35 12.82 7.71
CA SER A 239 8.61 12.14 7.98
C SER A 239 8.86 11.02 6.97
N ASN A 240 7.85 10.20 6.68
CA ASN A 240 8.01 9.09 5.72
C ASN A 240 8.25 9.56 4.28
N ALA A 241 7.63 10.66 3.87
CA ALA A 241 7.91 11.29 2.57
C ALA A 241 9.36 11.81 2.50
N ILE A 242 9.86 12.43 3.57
CA ILE A 242 11.23 12.95 3.64
C ILE A 242 12.26 11.82 3.72
N GLN A 243 12.03 10.76 4.50
CA GLN A 243 12.85 9.56 4.55
C GLN A 243 12.98 8.94 3.14
N SER A 244 11.84 8.80 2.45
CA SER A 244 11.80 8.28 1.08
C SER A 244 12.55 9.17 0.10
N LYS A 245 12.40 10.49 0.20
CA LYS A 245 13.16 11.45 -0.60
C LYS A 245 14.67 11.32 -0.37
N ALA A 246 15.10 11.18 0.89
CA ALA A 246 16.50 10.98 1.22
C ALA A 246 17.07 9.68 0.62
N TRP A 247 16.25 8.61 0.57
CA TRP A 247 16.61 7.35 -0.08
C TRP A 247 16.73 7.47 -1.61
N LEU A 248 15.99 8.43 -2.18
CA LEU A 248 16.03 8.78 -3.61
C LEU A 248 17.08 9.85 -3.94
N TYR A 249 18.25 9.81 -3.31
CA TYR A 249 19.26 10.89 -3.28
C TYR A 249 19.76 11.38 -4.65
N LYS A 250 19.63 10.59 -5.73
CA LYS A 250 19.93 11.02 -7.11
C LYS A 250 18.70 11.47 -7.90
N SER A 251 17.50 11.38 -7.33
CA SER A 251 16.27 11.83 -7.99
C SER A 251 16.18 13.35 -7.97
N LYS A 252 15.86 13.93 -9.12
CA LYS A 252 15.71 15.39 -9.27
C LYS A 252 14.24 15.79 -9.22
N PRO A 253 13.95 17.07 -8.93
CA PRO A 253 12.63 17.63 -9.16
C PRO A 253 12.20 17.48 -10.62
N GLY A 254 10.91 17.23 -10.87
CA GLY A 254 10.38 17.00 -12.22
C GLY A 254 10.34 15.52 -12.66
N VAL A 255 10.87 14.59 -11.86
CA VAL A 255 10.73 13.14 -12.12
C VAL A 255 9.27 12.70 -11.88
N GLY A 256 8.72 11.94 -12.82
CA GLY A 256 7.36 11.40 -12.70
C GLY A 256 7.32 10.06 -11.98
N VAL A 257 6.21 9.81 -11.26
CA VAL A 257 5.92 8.53 -10.61
C VAL A 257 4.67 7.91 -11.22
N ILE A 258 4.78 6.67 -11.67
CA ILE A 258 3.66 5.92 -12.28
C ILE A 258 2.73 5.43 -11.18
N GLY A 259 1.49 5.94 -11.16
CA GLY A 259 0.46 5.68 -10.17
C GLY A 259 -0.61 4.69 -10.65
N VAL A 260 -0.26 3.42 -10.82
CA VAL A 260 -1.21 2.34 -11.12
C VAL A 260 -1.89 1.84 -9.84
N ILE A 261 -1.14 1.76 -8.74
CA ILE A 261 -1.68 1.33 -7.44
C ILE A 261 -2.59 2.43 -6.83
N PRO A 262 -3.64 2.03 -6.09
CA PRO A 262 -4.65 2.98 -5.61
C PRO A 262 -4.15 3.96 -4.54
N LEU A 263 -4.44 5.26 -4.70
CA LEU A 263 -4.06 6.32 -3.74
C LEU A 263 -4.74 6.20 -2.37
N PHE A 264 -5.88 5.51 -2.26
CA PHE A 264 -6.53 5.26 -0.97
C PHE A 264 -5.75 4.25 -0.11
N HIS A 265 -4.82 3.50 -0.69
CA HIS A 265 -3.92 2.61 0.02
C HIS A 265 -2.65 3.36 0.46
N SER A 266 -2.15 3.10 1.68
CA SER A 266 -0.96 3.76 2.25
C SER A 266 0.25 3.72 1.33
N PHE A 267 0.45 2.63 0.58
CA PHE A 267 1.56 2.46 -0.35
C PHE A 267 1.56 3.54 -1.45
N ALA A 268 0.47 3.71 -2.19
CA ALA A 268 0.42 4.75 -3.22
C ALA A 268 0.26 6.15 -2.63
N MET A 269 -0.46 6.29 -1.50
CA MET A 269 -0.57 7.57 -0.80
C MET A 269 0.81 8.18 -0.53
N THR A 270 1.76 7.39 -0.05
CA THR A 270 3.12 7.87 0.21
C THR A 270 4.01 7.74 -1.02
N CYS A 271 4.15 6.54 -1.59
CA CYS A 271 5.16 6.30 -2.63
C CYS A 271 4.81 6.85 -4.02
N VAL A 272 3.55 7.23 -4.27
CA VAL A 272 3.15 7.93 -5.50
C VAL A 272 2.84 9.39 -5.19
N MET A 273 1.96 9.69 -4.23
CA MET A 273 1.43 11.04 -4.02
C MET A 273 2.38 11.90 -3.15
N ASN A 274 2.64 11.51 -1.89
CA ASN A 274 3.40 12.36 -0.97
C ASN A 274 4.87 12.50 -1.37
N ILE A 275 5.50 11.44 -1.92
CA ILE A 275 6.88 11.50 -2.43
C ILE A 275 6.96 12.44 -3.64
N SER A 276 6.04 12.35 -4.61
CA SER A 276 6.03 13.26 -5.76
C SER A 276 6.00 14.72 -5.29
N ILE A 277 5.11 15.01 -4.36
CA ILE A 277 4.98 16.38 -3.82
C ILE A 277 6.25 16.79 -3.04
N CYS A 278 6.77 15.94 -2.16
CA CYS A 278 7.96 16.22 -1.37
C CYS A 278 9.21 16.47 -2.23
N ASN A 279 9.30 15.79 -3.39
CA ASN A 279 10.44 15.88 -4.29
C ASN A 279 10.28 16.90 -5.44
N GLY A 280 9.13 17.58 -5.54
CA GLY A 280 8.82 18.43 -6.70
C GLY A 280 8.63 17.64 -7.99
N GLY A 281 8.25 16.38 -7.87
CA GLY A 281 7.96 15.46 -8.98
C GLY A 281 6.50 15.54 -9.45
N TRP A 282 6.06 14.57 -10.23
CA TRP A 282 4.67 14.51 -10.71
C TRP A 282 4.14 13.07 -10.76
N MET A 283 2.82 12.94 -10.75
CA MET A 283 2.10 11.67 -10.75
C MET A 283 1.50 11.39 -12.14
N LEU A 284 1.79 10.22 -12.72
CA LEU A 284 1.05 9.65 -13.85
C LEU A 284 -0.08 8.79 -13.28
N LEU A 285 -1.29 9.31 -13.24
CA LEU A 285 -2.43 8.65 -12.58
C LEU A 285 -3.31 7.88 -13.54
N TYR A 286 -3.66 6.66 -13.15
CA TYR A 286 -4.63 5.81 -13.85
C TYR A 286 -5.82 5.52 -12.93
N PRO A 287 -7.08 5.79 -13.39
CA PRO A 287 -8.28 5.54 -12.57
C PRO A 287 -8.59 4.05 -12.39
N ARG A 288 -7.98 3.22 -13.21
CA ARG A 288 -7.98 1.74 -13.16
C ARG A 288 -6.67 1.24 -13.79
N PRO A 289 -6.24 0.01 -13.50
CA PRO A 289 -5.04 -0.53 -14.12
C PRO A 289 -5.12 -0.43 -15.65
N PRO A 290 -4.13 0.18 -16.31
CA PRO A 290 -4.12 0.34 -17.77
C PRO A 290 -3.83 -1.00 -18.46
N LYS A 291 -4.14 -1.10 -19.75
CA LYS A 291 -3.58 -2.14 -20.60
C LYS A 291 -2.06 -1.98 -20.68
N THR A 292 -1.35 -3.08 -20.91
CA THR A 292 0.11 -3.05 -20.94
C THR A 292 0.63 -2.12 -22.05
N ASP A 293 0.04 -2.17 -23.24
CA ASP A 293 0.41 -1.27 -24.34
C ASP A 293 0.21 0.20 -23.99
N ASP A 294 -0.93 0.55 -23.39
CA ASP A 294 -1.23 1.93 -23.01
C ASP A 294 -0.19 2.45 -21.99
N LEU A 295 0.18 1.60 -21.02
CA LEU A 295 1.21 1.92 -20.04
C LEU A 295 2.58 2.13 -20.69
N LEU A 296 2.98 1.22 -21.58
CA LEU A 296 4.27 1.28 -22.27
C LEU A 296 4.38 2.50 -23.21
N MET A 297 3.30 2.83 -23.93
CA MET A 297 3.21 4.05 -24.73
C MET A 297 3.32 5.31 -23.88
N ASP A 298 2.65 5.35 -22.74
CA ASP A 298 2.74 6.50 -21.83
C ASP A 298 4.15 6.64 -21.22
N ILE A 299 4.80 5.54 -20.86
CA ILE A 299 6.21 5.55 -20.41
C ILE A 299 7.10 6.10 -21.51
N GLU A 300 6.96 5.60 -22.73
CA GLU A 300 7.77 6.03 -23.86
C GLU A 300 7.59 7.52 -24.19
N LYS A 301 6.36 8.02 -24.11
CA LYS A 301 5.99 9.39 -24.45
C LYS A 301 6.31 10.40 -23.35
N LEU A 302 6.15 10.03 -22.08
CA LEU A 302 6.14 10.97 -20.95
C LEU A 302 7.43 10.96 -20.13
N ALA A 303 8.27 9.94 -20.30
CA ALA A 303 9.57 9.90 -19.62
C ALA A 303 10.47 11.04 -20.11
N THR A 304 11.12 11.71 -19.14
CA THR A 304 12.17 12.69 -19.37
C THR A 304 13.55 12.00 -19.40
N GLU A 305 14.62 12.76 -19.55
CA GLU A 305 15.99 12.24 -19.43
C GLU A 305 16.29 11.58 -18.08
N ASP A 306 15.62 12.02 -17.02
CA ASP A 306 15.74 11.44 -15.67
C ASP A 306 14.83 10.21 -15.47
N GLY A 307 14.05 9.80 -16.49
CA GLY A 307 13.16 8.65 -16.49
C GLY A 307 11.91 8.83 -15.62
N LEU A 308 11.18 7.73 -15.44
CA LEU A 308 10.02 7.62 -14.55
C LEU A 308 10.30 6.61 -13.43
N MET A 309 9.75 6.86 -12.26
CA MET A 309 9.68 5.87 -11.18
C MET A 309 8.45 4.99 -11.38
N TYR A 310 8.61 3.67 -11.22
CA TYR A 310 7.48 2.74 -11.21
C TYR A 310 7.37 2.01 -9.87
N VAL A 311 6.26 2.28 -9.18
CA VAL A 311 5.96 1.73 -7.86
C VAL A 311 4.79 0.76 -8.01
N GLY A 312 4.94 -0.48 -7.56
CA GLY A 312 3.89 -1.47 -7.71
C GLY A 312 4.12 -2.74 -6.92
N ALA A 313 3.20 -3.70 -7.05
CA ALA A 313 3.39 -5.06 -6.57
C ALA A 313 4.07 -5.92 -7.63
N GLU A 314 4.68 -7.02 -7.21
CA GLU A 314 5.41 -7.93 -8.09
C GLU A 314 4.66 -8.32 -9.36
N VAL A 315 3.34 -8.56 -9.26
CA VAL A 315 2.49 -8.94 -10.40
C VAL A 315 2.52 -7.92 -11.55
N LEU A 316 2.72 -6.63 -11.25
CA LEU A 316 2.82 -5.59 -12.27
C LEU A 316 4.15 -5.67 -13.02
N PHE A 317 5.23 -5.96 -12.33
CA PHE A 317 6.57 -6.15 -12.90
C PHE A 317 6.65 -7.45 -13.70
N LYS A 318 6.07 -8.55 -13.17
CA LYS A 318 5.95 -9.83 -13.87
C LYS A 318 5.21 -9.66 -15.20
N ARG A 319 4.06 -8.95 -15.18
CA ARG A 319 3.28 -8.67 -16.40
C ARG A 319 4.07 -7.91 -17.48
N LEU A 320 4.94 -6.98 -17.09
CA LEU A 320 5.83 -6.29 -18.04
C LEU A 320 6.96 -7.20 -18.53
N ALA A 321 7.60 -7.95 -17.62
CA ALA A 321 8.70 -8.85 -17.96
C ALA A 321 8.28 -9.95 -18.96
N GLU A 322 7.07 -10.46 -18.82
CA GLU A 322 6.47 -11.51 -19.65
C GLU A 322 5.72 -10.98 -20.88
N TYR A 323 5.69 -9.63 -21.09
CA TYR A 323 4.95 -9.06 -22.21
C TYR A 323 5.66 -9.33 -23.55
N PRO A 324 5.04 -10.08 -24.49
CA PRO A 324 5.72 -10.56 -25.71
C PRO A 324 6.28 -9.44 -26.57
N ASP A 325 5.58 -8.31 -26.60
CA ASP A 325 5.90 -7.17 -27.45
C ASP A 325 6.74 -6.08 -26.77
N ILE A 326 7.28 -6.34 -25.58
CA ILE A 326 8.02 -5.33 -24.80
C ILE A 326 9.19 -4.72 -25.57
N ALA A 327 9.84 -5.51 -26.43
CA ALA A 327 10.96 -5.06 -27.26
C ALA A 327 10.58 -4.03 -28.34
N LYS A 328 9.26 -3.85 -28.61
CA LYS A 328 8.77 -2.80 -29.53
C LYS A 328 8.89 -1.41 -28.92
N TYR A 329 8.98 -1.31 -27.60
CA TYR A 329 9.05 -0.06 -26.85
C TYR A 329 10.50 0.22 -26.44
N ASN A 330 10.94 1.45 -26.68
CA ASN A 330 12.27 1.87 -26.25
C ASN A 330 12.22 2.28 -24.77
N LEU A 331 12.42 1.34 -23.84
CA LEU A 331 12.39 1.56 -22.40
C LEU A 331 13.74 1.94 -21.80
N GLY A 332 14.83 1.83 -22.58
CA GLY A 332 16.18 2.14 -22.10
C GLY A 332 16.28 3.55 -21.50
N GLY A 333 16.59 3.65 -20.19
CA GLY A 333 16.67 4.91 -19.46
C GLY A 333 15.33 5.58 -19.15
N LYS A 334 14.19 5.07 -19.65
CA LYS A 334 12.87 5.66 -19.42
C LYS A 334 12.22 5.24 -18.10
N LEU A 335 12.64 4.10 -17.55
CA LEU A 335 12.34 3.69 -16.19
C LEU A 335 13.61 3.86 -15.35
N SER A 336 13.62 4.84 -14.46
CA SER A 336 14.82 5.16 -13.65
C SER A 336 14.87 4.33 -12.38
N LEU A 337 13.75 4.17 -11.70
CA LEU A 337 13.66 3.54 -10.39
C LEU A 337 12.38 2.70 -10.32
N CYS A 338 12.52 1.42 -9.96
CA CYS A 338 11.39 0.53 -9.81
C CYS A 338 11.38 -0.08 -8.41
N VAL A 339 10.22 -0.05 -7.75
CA VAL A 339 10.03 -0.58 -6.39
C VAL A 339 8.89 -1.56 -6.38
N SER A 340 9.19 -2.80 -6.00
CA SER A 340 8.16 -3.79 -5.67
C SER A 340 7.88 -3.77 -4.18
N GLY A 341 6.61 -3.63 -3.80
CA GLY A 341 6.16 -3.64 -2.41
C GLY A 341 4.80 -4.33 -2.27
N ALA A 342 4.23 -4.28 -1.06
CA ALA A 342 2.99 -4.93 -0.67
C ALA A 342 3.00 -6.48 -0.71
N GLY A 343 4.12 -7.09 -1.04
CA GLY A 343 4.38 -8.51 -1.06
C GLY A 343 5.85 -8.79 -1.35
N PRO A 344 6.30 -10.05 -1.29
CA PRO A 344 7.68 -10.41 -1.60
C PRO A 344 8.00 -10.17 -3.08
N LEU A 345 9.27 -9.91 -3.37
CA LEU A 345 9.79 -9.85 -4.72
C LEU A 345 10.64 -11.11 -4.99
N HIS A 346 10.14 -11.99 -5.86
CA HIS A 346 10.87 -13.20 -6.22
C HIS A 346 11.99 -12.90 -7.21
N ARG A 347 13.15 -13.50 -6.96
CA ARG A 347 14.36 -13.31 -7.77
C ARG A 347 14.15 -13.53 -9.28
N PRO A 348 13.45 -14.58 -9.74
CA PRO A 348 13.21 -14.77 -11.18
C PRO A 348 12.44 -13.61 -11.83
N VAL A 349 11.45 -13.04 -11.14
CA VAL A 349 10.68 -11.89 -11.65
C VAL A 349 11.56 -10.65 -11.71
N GLN A 350 12.38 -10.42 -10.68
CA GLN A 350 13.32 -9.31 -10.63
C GLN A 350 14.31 -9.36 -11.79
N GLU A 351 14.96 -10.52 -12.01
CA GLU A 351 15.94 -10.71 -13.07
C GLU A 351 15.30 -10.61 -14.47
N ALA A 352 14.11 -11.19 -14.67
CA ALA A 352 13.39 -11.09 -15.93
C ALA A 352 12.99 -9.63 -16.26
N PHE A 353 12.49 -8.90 -15.28
CA PHE A 353 12.12 -7.49 -15.46
C PHE A 353 13.33 -6.62 -15.78
N GLU A 354 14.43 -6.76 -15.05
CA GLU A 354 15.66 -5.99 -15.29
C GLU A 354 16.27 -6.29 -16.65
N LYS A 355 16.22 -7.56 -17.07
CA LYS A 355 16.69 -8.00 -18.41
C LYS A 355 15.84 -7.40 -19.53
N SER A 356 14.52 -7.38 -19.38
CA SER A 356 13.61 -6.93 -20.44
C SER A 356 13.49 -5.41 -20.55
N THR A 357 13.70 -4.67 -19.45
CA THR A 357 13.51 -3.20 -19.42
C THR A 357 14.82 -2.41 -19.30
N GLY A 358 15.90 -3.03 -18.82
CA GLY A 358 17.15 -2.35 -18.44
C GLY A 358 17.03 -1.52 -17.15
N ALA A 359 15.85 -1.49 -16.52
CA ALA A 359 15.59 -0.74 -15.28
C ALA A 359 15.89 -1.59 -14.05
N ARG A 360 16.44 -0.97 -13.00
CA ARG A 360 16.70 -1.64 -11.73
C ARG A 360 15.41 -1.75 -10.89
N LEU A 361 15.11 -2.96 -10.42
CA LEU A 361 13.97 -3.25 -9.55
C LEU A 361 14.46 -3.61 -8.14
N VAL A 362 13.96 -2.93 -7.11
CA VAL A 362 14.29 -3.21 -5.72
C VAL A 362 13.04 -3.61 -4.93
N GLU A 363 13.24 -4.40 -3.87
CA GLU A 363 12.19 -4.68 -2.91
C GLU A 363 12.08 -3.52 -1.91
N GLY A 364 10.84 -3.07 -1.65
CA GLY A 364 10.48 -2.15 -0.59
C GLY A 364 9.55 -2.82 0.41
N TYR A 365 9.76 -2.54 1.68
CA TYR A 365 8.95 -3.10 2.77
C TYR A 365 8.28 -2.00 3.58
N GLY A 366 7.08 -2.30 4.02
CA GLY A 366 6.31 -1.44 4.90
C GLY A 366 4.92 -1.98 5.17
N LEU A 367 4.22 -1.30 6.05
CA LEU A 367 2.86 -1.63 6.45
C LEU A 367 2.10 -0.33 6.72
N THR A 368 0.78 -0.39 6.68
CA THR A 368 -0.06 0.80 6.91
C THR A 368 0.30 1.51 8.22
N GLU A 369 0.61 0.73 9.23
CA GLU A 369 1.02 1.16 10.57
C GLU A 369 2.36 1.92 10.63
N SER A 370 3.10 1.95 9.50
CA SER A 370 4.37 2.70 9.36
C SER A 370 4.36 3.74 8.22
N SER A 371 3.22 4.17 7.70
CA SER A 371 2.97 5.33 6.82
C SER A 371 3.44 5.30 5.35
N PRO A 372 3.75 4.26 4.60
CA PRO A 372 3.94 2.91 5.08
C PRO A 372 5.40 2.47 5.15
N VAL A 373 6.38 3.22 4.57
CA VAL A 373 7.71 2.69 4.23
C VAL A 373 8.59 2.57 5.45
N VAL A 374 9.14 1.38 5.66
CA VAL A 374 10.15 1.09 6.69
C VAL A 374 11.54 1.02 6.05
N SER A 375 11.65 0.32 4.90
CA SER A 375 12.92 0.03 4.26
C SER A 375 12.77 -0.18 2.76
N ALA A 376 13.88 -0.09 2.05
CA ALA A 376 13.98 -0.55 0.66
C ALA A 376 15.43 -0.94 0.35
N GLY A 377 15.61 -1.78 -0.68
CA GLY A 377 16.92 -2.01 -1.26
C GLY A 377 17.52 -0.71 -1.80
N PRO A 378 18.85 -0.52 -1.74
CA PRO A 378 19.50 0.62 -2.36
C PRO A 378 19.26 0.64 -3.88
N PHE A 379 18.79 1.78 -4.40
CA PHE A 379 18.57 1.94 -5.84
C PHE A 379 19.88 2.02 -6.61
N TRP A 380 20.91 2.54 -5.98
CA TRP A 380 22.27 2.66 -6.52
C TRP A 380 23.24 1.95 -5.57
N GLY A 381 24.25 1.30 -6.12
CA GLY A 381 25.20 0.53 -5.33
C GLY A 381 24.77 -0.92 -5.07
N ASN A 382 25.27 -1.52 -4.00
CA ASN A 382 25.04 -2.93 -3.69
C ASN A 382 23.68 -3.14 -3.02
N ARG A 383 22.98 -4.19 -3.43
CA ARG A 383 21.73 -4.64 -2.79
C ARG A 383 21.85 -6.14 -2.47
N LYS A 384 21.17 -6.57 -1.43
CA LYS A 384 21.02 -7.98 -1.07
C LYS A 384 19.68 -8.49 -1.59
N VAL A 385 19.72 -9.31 -2.63
CA VAL A 385 18.50 -9.90 -3.22
C VAL A 385 17.82 -10.83 -2.21
N GLY A 386 16.49 -10.73 -2.09
CA GLY A 386 15.67 -11.48 -1.14
C GLY A 386 15.60 -10.86 0.25
N SER A 387 16.30 -9.74 0.50
CA SER A 387 16.11 -8.94 1.72
C SER A 387 15.15 -7.77 1.44
N ILE A 388 14.48 -7.30 2.50
CA ILE A 388 13.66 -6.08 2.45
C ILE A 388 14.51 -4.78 2.43
N GLY A 389 15.81 -4.91 2.18
CA GLY A 389 16.74 -3.79 2.09
C GLY A 389 17.27 -3.34 3.44
N LEU A 390 17.47 -2.02 3.57
CA LEU A 390 17.97 -1.34 4.77
C LEU A 390 16.91 -0.36 5.29
N PRO A 391 16.86 -0.11 6.61
CA PRO A 391 15.87 0.81 7.19
C PRO A 391 16.11 2.23 6.68
N PHE A 392 15.06 3.01 6.53
CA PHE A 392 15.20 4.40 6.12
C PHE A 392 15.84 5.27 7.21
N PRO A 393 16.44 6.42 6.88
CA PRO A 393 17.04 7.34 7.86
C PRO A 393 16.10 7.65 9.01
N GLY A 394 16.59 7.59 10.26
CA GLY A 394 15.77 7.80 11.45
C GLY A 394 14.83 6.64 11.78
N THR A 395 14.95 5.50 11.08
CA THR A 395 14.25 4.25 11.40
C THR A 395 15.21 3.27 12.05
N GLU A 396 14.82 2.75 13.19
CA GLU A 396 15.53 1.67 13.87
C GLU A 396 14.71 0.39 13.81
N TRP A 397 15.37 -0.76 13.66
CA TRP A 397 14.74 -2.06 13.72
C TRP A 397 15.53 -3.07 14.53
N LYS A 398 14.87 -4.12 15.00
CA LYS A 398 15.47 -5.27 15.66
C LYS A 398 14.60 -6.50 15.50
N ILE A 399 15.18 -7.67 15.67
CA ILE A 399 14.46 -8.94 15.71
C ILE A 399 14.25 -9.30 17.15
N VAL A 400 13.00 -9.54 17.56
CA VAL A 400 12.63 -9.85 18.94
C VAL A 400 11.98 -11.23 19.05
N ASP A 401 12.01 -11.81 20.25
CA ASP A 401 11.31 -13.06 20.53
C ASP A 401 9.79 -12.85 20.34
N PRO A 402 9.12 -13.65 19.52
CA PRO A 402 7.70 -13.48 19.24
C PRO A 402 6.79 -13.65 20.47
N LEU A 403 7.27 -14.30 21.54
CA LEU A 403 6.52 -14.51 22.79
C LEU A 403 6.89 -13.51 23.89
N ASP A 404 8.12 -12.98 23.86
CA ASP A 404 8.61 -11.94 24.75
C ASP A 404 9.32 -10.84 23.95
N PRO A 405 8.61 -9.80 23.50
CA PRO A 405 9.20 -8.74 22.67
C PRO A 405 10.36 -7.97 23.33
N LYS A 406 10.51 -8.06 24.64
CA LYS A 406 11.64 -7.43 25.36
C LYS A 406 12.97 -8.16 25.16
N LYS A 407 12.92 -9.39 24.67
CA LYS A 407 14.10 -10.19 24.38
C LYS A 407 14.49 -10.03 22.91
N GLU A 408 15.64 -9.41 22.65
CA GLU A 408 16.22 -9.34 21.31
C GLU A 408 16.83 -10.69 20.90
N MET A 409 16.62 -11.11 19.66
CA MET A 409 17.14 -12.34 19.11
C MET A 409 18.57 -12.13 18.58
N PRO A 410 19.44 -13.14 18.71
CA PRO A 410 20.77 -13.11 18.08
C PRO A 410 20.69 -12.92 16.57
N ILE A 411 21.77 -12.35 15.99
CA ILE A 411 21.91 -12.24 14.53
C ILE A 411 21.80 -13.63 13.90
N GLY A 412 21.01 -13.74 12.83
CA GLY A 412 20.74 -14.98 12.11
C GLY A 412 19.59 -15.82 12.68
N GLU A 413 19.13 -15.55 13.89
CA GLU A 413 17.97 -16.26 14.47
C GLU A 413 16.64 -15.62 14.07
N ILE A 414 15.62 -16.48 13.91
CA ILE A 414 14.28 -16.04 13.49
C ILE A 414 13.51 -15.50 14.68
N GLY A 415 12.96 -14.30 14.54
CA GLY A 415 12.05 -13.65 15.48
C GLY A 415 11.11 -12.70 14.77
N GLU A 416 10.39 -11.88 15.52
CA GLU A 416 9.49 -10.86 15.00
C GLU A 416 10.24 -9.56 14.72
N LEU A 417 10.03 -8.97 13.55
CA LEU A 417 10.58 -7.66 13.22
C LEU A 417 9.86 -6.58 14.04
N ALA A 418 10.61 -5.84 14.84
CA ALA A 418 10.17 -4.65 15.56
C ALA A 418 10.80 -3.39 14.94
N VAL A 419 10.00 -2.33 14.79
CA VAL A 419 10.39 -1.09 14.11
C VAL A 419 10.08 0.12 14.97
N ALA A 420 11.03 1.04 15.10
CA ALA A 420 10.85 2.35 15.71
C ALA A 420 11.24 3.46 14.75
N GLY A 421 10.46 4.54 14.70
CA GLY A 421 10.73 5.68 13.82
C GLY A 421 9.57 6.68 13.78
N PRO A 422 9.80 7.88 13.20
CA PRO A 422 8.79 8.93 13.17
C PRO A 422 7.55 8.58 12.31
N GLN A 423 7.68 7.61 11.42
CA GLN A 423 6.62 7.14 10.53
C GLN A 423 5.66 6.15 11.20
N VAL A 424 5.94 5.66 12.42
CA VAL A 424 5.08 4.72 13.13
C VAL A 424 3.78 5.39 13.56
N MET A 425 2.65 4.74 13.32
CA MET A 425 1.30 5.23 13.63
C MET A 425 1.12 5.57 15.12
N LYS A 426 0.11 6.41 15.40
CA LYS A 426 -0.30 6.69 16.78
C LYS A 426 -0.99 5.50 17.48
N GLY A 427 -1.61 4.62 16.71
CA GLY A 427 -2.36 3.45 17.17
C GLY A 427 -3.55 3.15 16.27
N TYR A 428 -4.42 2.25 16.70
CA TYR A 428 -5.69 1.96 16.03
C TYR A 428 -6.84 2.75 16.64
N LEU A 429 -7.68 3.34 15.79
CA LEU A 429 -8.83 4.15 16.21
C LEU A 429 -9.80 3.34 17.09
N ASN A 430 -10.05 3.81 18.30
CA ASN A 430 -10.95 3.19 19.29
C ASN A 430 -10.61 1.71 19.61
N ARG A 431 -9.33 1.34 19.53
CA ARG A 431 -8.82 -0.01 19.78
C ARG A 431 -7.58 0.02 20.70
N PRO A 432 -7.72 0.43 21.97
CA PRO A 432 -6.57 0.59 22.87
C PRO A 432 -5.83 -0.72 23.14
N ASP A 433 -6.55 -1.83 23.34
CA ASP A 433 -5.94 -3.13 23.62
C ASP A 433 -5.09 -3.61 22.43
N GLU A 434 -5.65 -3.56 21.22
CA GLU A 434 -4.93 -3.96 20.01
C GLU A 434 -3.77 -2.99 19.68
N THR A 435 -3.88 -1.73 20.09
CA THR A 435 -2.78 -0.77 19.99
C THR A 435 -1.65 -1.16 20.95
N ALA A 436 -1.96 -1.50 22.21
CA ALA A 436 -0.98 -1.91 23.19
C ALA A 436 -0.29 -3.24 22.84
N GLU A 437 -0.98 -4.15 22.15
CA GLU A 437 -0.39 -5.39 21.62
C GLU A 437 0.56 -5.13 20.43
N THR A 438 0.34 -4.03 19.70
CA THR A 438 1.06 -3.74 18.45
C THR A 438 2.19 -2.73 18.65
N ILE A 439 1.98 -1.73 19.52
CA ILE A 439 2.98 -0.69 19.84
C ILE A 439 3.38 -0.86 21.28
N VAL A 440 4.63 -1.28 21.50
CA VAL A 440 5.16 -1.61 22.82
C VAL A 440 6.33 -0.70 23.17
N GLU A 441 6.45 -0.34 24.43
CA GLU A 441 7.61 0.41 24.93
C GLU A 441 8.75 -0.55 25.27
N MET A 442 9.91 -0.34 24.64
CA MET A 442 11.14 -1.07 24.91
C MET A 442 12.32 -0.08 24.82
N ASP A 443 13.26 -0.17 25.75
CA ASP A 443 14.48 0.64 25.79
C ASP A 443 14.19 2.17 25.69
N GLY A 444 13.08 2.63 26.30
CA GLY A 444 12.66 4.03 26.29
C GLY A 444 12.14 4.55 24.95
N LYS A 445 11.85 3.67 23.99
CA LYS A 445 11.25 3.97 22.69
C LYS A 445 9.97 3.18 22.46
N MET A 446 9.07 3.73 21.64
CA MET A 446 7.88 3.01 21.16
C MET A 446 8.23 2.21 19.91
N TRP A 447 7.96 0.92 19.95
CA TRP A 447 8.26 -0.04 18.90
C TRP A 447 6.99 -0.63 18.33
N LEU A 448 6.88 -0.62 17.01
CA LEU A 448 5.85 -1.31 16.25
C LEU A 448 6.26 -2.77 16.06
N LEU A 449 5.51 -3.69 16.63
CA LEU A 449 5.60 -5.13 16.35
C LEU A 449 4.87 -5.38 15.03
N THR A 450 5.63 -5.77 14.01
CA THR A 450 5.08 -5.83 12.64
C THR A 450 4.21 -7.06 12.37
N GLY A 451 4.34 -8.08 13.20
CA GLY A 451 3.76 -9.39 12.96
C GLY A 451 4.46 -10.18 11.85
N ASP A 452 5.54 -9.65 11.28
CA ASP A 452 6.34 -10.34 10.26
C ASP A 452 7.54 -11.01 10.93
N LEU A 453 7.75 -12.30 10.63
CA LEU A 453 8.85 -13.11 11.15
C LEU A 453 9.99 -13.13 10.14
N GLY A 454 11.22 -13.02 10.65
CA GLY A 454 12.42 -13.03 9.84
C GLY A 454 13.68 -13.02 10.69
N PHE A 455 14.81 -12.85 10.05
CA PHE A 455 16.10 -12.73 10.71
C PHE A 455 16.91 -11.56 10.14
N MET A 456 17.83 -11.06 10.91
CA MET A 456 18.77 -10.02 10.50
C MET A 456 20.14 -10.65 10.27
N ASP A 457 20.81 -10.28 9.18
CA ASP A 457 22.20 -10.71 8.95
C ASP A 457 23.21 -9.79 9.63
N GLU A 458 24.50 -10.14 9.59
CA GLU A 458 25.61 -9.39 10.17
C GLU A 458 25.73 -7.94 9.65
N GLY A 459 25.26 -7.68 8.44
CA GLY A 459 25.21 -6.35 7.84
C GLY A 459 23.94 -5.58 8.18
N GLY A 460 23.04 -6.12 9.01
CA GLY A 460 21.83 -5.47 9.43
C GLY A 460 20.67 -5.53 8.41
N ALA A 461 20.81 -6.24 7.29
CA ALA A 461 19.72 -6.47 6.35
C ALA A 461 18.75 -7.54 6.90
N VAL A 462 17.46 -7.32 6.72
CA VAL A 462 16.42 -8.24 7.22
C VAL A 462 15.85 -9.07 6.07
N PHE A 463 15.70 -10.37 6.34
CA PHE A 463 15.10 -11.36 5.45
C PHE A 463 13.82 -11.89 6.08
N LEU A 464 12.68 -11.55 5.49
CA LEU A 464 11.39 -12.00 5.99
C LEU A 464 11.13 -13.46 5.59
N ARG A 465 10.51 -14.21 6.50
CA ARG A 465 10.11 -15.60 6.30
C ARG A 465 8.61 -15.76 6.14
N ASP A 466 7.84 -15.25 7.11
CA ASP A 466 6.37 -15.35 7.05
C ASP A 466 5.72 -14.39 8.06
N ARG A 467 4.39 -14.44 8.15
CA ARG A 467 3.62 -13.76 9.18
C ARG A 467 3.40 -14.61 10.42
N LYS A 468 3.63 -14.04 11.60
CA LYS A 468 3.42 -14.69 12.91
C LYS A 468 2.07 -15.40 13.02
N LYS A 469 0.99 -14.75 12.53
CA LYS A 469 -0.38 -15.27 12.57
C LYS A 469 -0.70 -16.29 11.46
N GLN A 470 0.19 -16.47 10.48
CA GLN A 470 0.03 -17.45 9.40
C GLN A 470 0.85 -18.71 9.63
N LEU A 471 1.66 -18.74 10.69
CA LEU A 471 2.47 -19.88 11.06
C LEU A 471 1.58 -21.11 11.32
N ILE A 472 1.84 -22.20 10.59
CA ILE A 472 1.10 -23.45 10.72
C ILE A 472 1.70 -24.27 11.85
N LYS A 473 0.88 -24.62 12.83
CA LYS A 473 1.28 -25.50 13.96
C LYS A 473 0.97 -26.96 13.65
N HIS A 474 1.89 -27.60 12.90
CA HIS A 474 1.73 -28.99 12.45
C HIS A 474 2.58 -29.94 13.30
N LYS A 475 1.94 -30.87 14.02
CA LYS A 475 2.62 -31.90 14.85
C LYS A 475 3.68 -31.33 15.80
N GLY A 476 3.44 -30.15 16.37
CA GLY A 476 4.39 -29.47 17.26
C GLY A 476 5.48 -28.66 16.55
N TYR A 477 5.59 -28.75 15.23
CA TYR A 477 6.49 -27.94 14.42
C TYR A 477 5.82 -26.63 13.99
N SER A 478 6.63 -25.59 13.89
CA SER A 478 6.21 -24.32 13.28
C SER A 478 6.59 -24.34 11.81
N VAL A 479 5.61 -24.44 10.93
CA VAL A 479 5.80 -24.45 9.46
C VAL A 479 5.45 -23.10 8.90
N PHE A 480 6.35 -22.52 8.13
CA PHE A 480 6.18 -21.24 7.46
C PHE A 480 5.50 -21.46 6.10
N PRO A 481 4.25 -20.99 5.88
CA PRO A 481 3.56 -21.14 4.60
C PRO A 481 4.40 -20.71 3.39
N LYS A 482 5.07 -19.54 3.50
CA LYS A 482 5.91 -19.01 2.43
C LYS A 482 7.05 -19.93 2.03
N GLU A 483 7.68 -20.61 2.99
CA GLU A 483 8.75 -21.58 2.70
C GLU A 483 8.22 -22.77 1.89
N VAL A 484 7.02 -23.25 2.24
CA VAL A 484 6.38 -24.34 1.49
C VAL A 484 5.96 -23.86 0.10
N GLU A 485 5.45 -22.62 -0.03
CA GLU A 485 5.11 -22.00 -1.31
C GLU A 485 6.34 -21.87 -2.22
N GLU A 486 7.47 -21.39 -1.69
CA GLU A 486 8.73 -21.28 -2.44
C GLU A 486 9.22 -22.65 -2.93
N LEU A 487 9.14 -23.66 -2.08
CA LEU A 487 9.54 -25.02 -2.45
C LEU A 487 8.65 -25.59 -3.56
N ILE A 488 7.31 -25.49 -3.43
CA ILE A 488 6.37 -25.94 -4.46
C ILE A 488 6.54 -25.13 -5.75
N GLY A 489 6.75 -23.82 -5.64
CA GLY A 489 6.94 -22.92 -6.76
C GLY A 489 8.18 -23.21 -7.62
N ASN A 490 9.16 -23.97 -7.09
CA ASN A 490 10.32 -24.43 -7.86
C ASN A 490 9.99 -25.58 -8.84
N ASN A 491 8.79 -26.17 -8.74
CA ASN A 491 8.37 -27.19 -9.69
C ASN A 491 8.04 -26.53 -11.05
N GLU A 492 8.51 -27.12 -12.12
CA GLU A 492 8.43 -26.57 -13.49
C GLU A 492 7.00 -26.33 -13.99
N HIS A 493 6.01 -27.05 -13.44
CA HIS A 493 4.59 -26.99 -13.82
C HIS A 493 3.81 -25.88 -13.12
N ILE A 494 4.37 -25.27 -12.07
CA ILE A 494 3.64 -24.36 -11.18
C ILE A 494 3.80 -22.90 -11.63
N SER A 495 2.65 -22.19 -11.68
CA SER A 495 2.60 -20.75 -11.94
C SER A 495 2.46 -19.95 -10.64
N GLU A 496 1.55 -20.40 -9.75
CA GLU A 496 1.30 -19.76 -8.46
C GLU A 496 0.92 -20.81 -7.42
N VAL A 497 1.21 -20.52 -6.16
CA VAL A 497 0.83 -21.37 -5.03
C VAL A 497 0.51 -20.54 -3.81
N ALA A 498 -0.47 -20.97 -3.05
CA ALA A 498 -0.79 -20.45 -1.72
C ALA A 498 -0.90 -21.61 -0.74
N VAL A 499 -0.33 -21.44 0.45
CA VAL A 499 -0.31 -22.45 1.50
C VAL A 499 -0.92 -21.89 2.79
N ALA A 500 -1.73 -22.70 3.45
CA ALA A 500 -2.25 -22.37 4.78
C ALA A 500 -2.53 -23.62 5.61
N GLY A 501 -2.65 -23.43 6.92
CA GLY A 501 -3.05 -24.49 7.85
C GLY A 501 -4.54 -24.72 7.84
N ILE A 502 -4.97 -25.98 7.78
CA ILE A 502 -6.36 -26.37 8.04
C ILE A 502 -6.39 -27.01 9.42
N PRO A 503 -7.25 -26.58 10.36
CA PRO A 503 -7.35 -27.18 11.68
C PRO A 503 -7.62 -28.68 11.61
N ASP A 504 -6.92 -29.46 12.42
CA ASP A 504 -7.05 -30.91 12.50
C ASP A 504 -7.02 -31.34 13.97
N GLU A 505 -7.92 -32.25 14.38
CA GLU A 505 -8.05 -32.65 15.79
C GLU A 505 -6.84 -33.46 16.29
N ALA A 506 -6.19 -34.22 15.41
CA ALA A 506 -5.06 -35.08 15.78
C ALA A 506 -3.69 -34.41 15.62
N GLU A 507 -3.56 -33.54 14.62
CA GLU A 507 -2.27 -32.98 14.19
C GLU A 507 -2.13 -31.48 14.53
N GLY A 508 -3.14 -30.87 15.17
CA GLY A 508 -3.26 -29.42 15.42
C GLY A 508 -3.72 -28.69 14.16
N GLU A 509 -2.82 -28.56 13.20
CA GLU A 509 -3.13 -28.09 11.84
C GLU A 509 -2.46 -29.00 10.82
N VAL A 510 -3.10 -29.16 9.67
CA VAL A 510 -2.52 -29.82 8.51
C VAL A 510 -2.27 -28.81 7.40
N ILE A 511 -1.21 -29.03 6.64
CA ILE A 511 -0.81 -28.12 5.58
C ILE A 511 -1.64 -28.39 4.34
N LYS A 512 -2.28 -27.37 3.76
CA LYS A 512 -2.94 -27.43 2.46
C LYS A 512 -2.33 -26.42 1.51
N ALA A 513 -2.10 -26.83 0.25
CA ALA A 513 -1.62 -26.00 -0.83
C ALA A 513 -2.71 -25.86 -1.91
N TRP A 514 -3.02 -24.64 -2.31
CA TRP A 514 -3.82 -24.30 -3.48
C TRP A 514 -2.86 -23.85 -4.58
N VAL A 515 -2.92 -24.51 -5.75
CA VAL A 515 -1.91 -24.43 -6.78
C VAL A 515 -2.52 -24.03 -8.11
N VAL A 516 -1.91 -23.09 -8.82
CA VAL A 516 -2.23 -22.73 -10.19
C VAL A 516 -1.13 -23.28 -11.11
N LEU A 517 -1.51 -24.08 -12.08
CA LEU A 517 -0.59 -24.62 -13.07
C LEU A 517 -0.24 -23.58 -14.15
N LYS A 518 0.91 -23.72 -14.78
CA LYS A 518 1.21 -23.00 -16.02
C LYS A 518 0.25 -23.44 -17.13
N PRO A 519 -0.09 -22.55 -18.09
CA PRO A 519 -1.04 -22.89 -19.16
C PRO A 519 -0.66 -24.11 -20.00
N ASP A 520 0.64 -24.34 -20.19
CA ASP A 520 1.20 -25.46 -20.92
C ASP A 520 1.33 -26.74 -20.09
N SER A 521 1.02 -26.69 -18.80
CA SER A 521 1.14 -27.80 -17.86
C SER A 521 -0.18 -28.42 -17.43
N GLU A 522 -1.30 -27.91 -17.91
CA GLU A 522 -2.63 -28.48 -17.67
C GLU A 522 -2.69 -29.93 -18.18
N GLY A 523 -3.05 -30.88 -17.30
CA GLY A 523 -3.12 -32.31 -17.61
C GLY A 523 -1.76 -33.03 -17.67
N LYS A 524 -0.63 -32.36 -17.44
CA LYS A 524 0.71 -32.96 -17.41
C LYS A 524 1.17 -33.40 -16.02
N ILE A 525 0.49 -32.96 -14.98
CA ILE A 525 0.76 -33.33 -13.60
C ILE A 525 -0.57 -33.44 -12.84
N THR A 526 -0.68 -34.41 -11.95
CA THR A 526 -1.79 -34.59 -11.04
C THR A 526 -1.45 -34.09 -9.64
N GLU A 527 -2.47 -33.90 -8.78
CA GLU A 527 -2.27 -33.53 -7.38
C GLU A 527 -1.45 -34.60 -6.63
N GLU A 528 -1.66 -35.88 -6.95
CA GLU A 528 -0.92 -36.99 -6.35
C GLU A 528 0.55 -37.02 -6.76
N GLU A 529 0.85 -36.73 -8.02
CA GLU A 529 2.21 -36.64 -8.53
C GLU A 529 2.95 -35.44 -7.94
N LEU A 530 2.28 -34.29 -7.82
CA LEU A 530 2.85 -33.13 -7.14
C LEU A 530 3.08 -33.40 -5.65
N LEU A 531 2.15 -34.10 -4.98
CA LEU A 531 2.33 -34.50 -3.58
C LEU A 531 3.49 -35.48 -3.40
N LYS A 532 3.67 -36.42 -4.33
CA LYS A 532 4.83 -37.29 -4.36
C LYS A 532 6.14 -36.49 -4.53
N TRP A 533 6.16 -35.55 -5.48
CA TRP A 533 7.29 -34.65 -5.68
C TRP A 533 7.60 -33.86 -4.39
N CYS A 534 6.60 -33.34 -3.69
CA CYS A 534 6.79 -32.68 -2.41
C CYS A 534 7.45 -33.58 -1.36
N ARG A 535 7.05 -34.86 -1.28
CA ARG A 535 7.66 -35.83 -0.34
C ARG A 535 9.14 -36.09 -0.63
N GLU A 536 9.53 -36.03 -1.91
CA GLU A 536 10.89 -36.26 -2.34
C GLU A 536 11.79 -35.03 -2.16
N ASN A 537 11.20 -33.82 -2.15
CA ASN A 537 11.94 -32.54 -2.16
C ASN A 537 11.80 -31.73 -0.87
N MET A 538 11.01 -32.17 0.11
CA MET A 538 10.76 -31.44 1.34
C MET A 538 10.94 -32.31 2.58
N THR A 539 11.29 -31.67 3.68
CA THR A 539 11.29 -32.32 5.00
C THR A 539 9.85 -32.74 5.37
N HIS A 540 9.68 -33.94 5.87
CA HIS A 540 8.41 -34.64 6.08
C HIS A 540 7.33 -33.78 6.77
N TYR A 541 7.68 -32.94 7.75
CA TYR A 541 6.73 -32.11 8.47
C TYR A 541 6.29 -30.85 7.70
N LYS A 542 6.94 -30.54 6.56
CA LYS A 542 6.57 -29.43 5.65
C LYS A 542 5.72 -29.89 4.46
N VAL A 543 5.62 -31.19 4.24
CA VAL A 543 4.87 -31.76 3.12
C VAL A 543 3.38 -31.47 3.29
N PRO A 544 2.69 -30.87 2.30
CA PRO A 544 1.25 -30.69 2.35
C PRO A 544 0.51 -32.02 2.51
N LYS A 545 -0.52 -32.03 3.35
CA LYS A 545 -1.45 -33.17 3.43
C LYS A 545 -2.42 -33.16 2.24
N TYR A 546 -2.77 -31.96 1.78
CA TYR A 546 -3.69 -31.76 0.65
C TYR A 546 -3.11 -30.77 -0.35
N ILE A 547 -3.31 -31.09 -1.64
CA ILE A 547 -3.07 -30.18 -2.76
C ILE A 547 -4.40 -30.02 -3.51
N GLU A 548 -4.70 -28.82 -3.96
CA GLU A 548 -5.89 -28.51 -4.77
C GLU A 548 -5.48 -27.64 -5.95
N PHE A 549 -5.72 -28.10 -7.17
CA PHE A 549 -5.49 -27.28 -8.36
C PHE A 549 -6.62 -26.29 -8.57
N ARG A 550 -6.27 -25.06 -8.88
CA ARG A 550 -7.18 -23.95 -9.13
C ARG A 550 -6.83 -23.22 -10.42
N LYS A 551 -7.80 -22.53 -11.00
CA LYS A 551 -7.57 -21.67 -12.17
C LYS A 551 -6.89 -20.35 -11.78
N ASP A 552 -7.19 -19.84 -10.58
CA ASP A 552 -6.65 -18.59 -10.03
C ASP A 552 -6.63 -18.63 -8.49
N LEU A 553 -5.90 -17.68 -7.90
CA LEU A 553 -5.90 -17.41 -6.45
C LEU A 553 -6.57 -16.06 -6.18
N PRO A 554 -7.40 -15.95 -5.12
CA PRO A 554 -7.98 -14.66 -4.73
C PRO A 554 -6.90 -13.70 -4.27
N LYS A 555 -6.95 -12.46 -4.79
CA LYS A 555 -5.93 -11.43 -4.52
C LYS A 555 -6.57 -10.09 -4.18
N THR A 556 -5.88 -9.29 -3.38
CA THR A 556 -6.20 -7.89 -3.19
C THR A 556 -5.91 -7.08 -4.47
N LEU A 557 -6.40 -5.83 -4.54
CA LEU A 557 -6.09 -4.91 -5.65
C LEU A 557 -4.59 -4.60 -5.81
N VAL A 558 -3.81 -4.82 -4.76
CA VAL A 558 -2.34 -4.70 -4.79
C VAL A 558 -1.65 -6.04 -5.05
N GLY A 559 -2.39 -7.08 -5.48
CA GLY A 559 -1.85 -8.37 -5.91
C GLY A 559 -1.51 -9.36 -4.79
N LYS A 560 -1.79 -9.04 -3.52
CA LYS A 560 -1.52 -9.94 -2.38
C LYS A 560 -2.55 -11.06 -2.31
N VAL A 561 -2.10 -12.31 -2.24
CA VAL A 561 -2.97 -13.49 -2.10
C VAL A 561 -3.73 -13.47 -0.77
N LEU A 562 -5.04 -13.70 -0.85
CA LEU A 562 -5.97 -13.74 0.28
C LEU A 562 -6.07 -15.17 0.85
N ARG A 563 -5.00 -15.65 1.52
CA ARG A 563 -4.94 -17.01 2.09
C ARG A 563 -6.10 -17.31 3.02
N ARG A 564 -6.56 -16.32 3.79
CA ARG A 564 -7.70 -16.48 4.68
C ARG A 564 -9.00 -16.80 3.92
N GLU A 565 -9.23 -16.15 2.79
CA GLU A 565 -10.39 -16.42 1.93
C GLU A 565 -10.34 -17.84 1.38
N LEU A 566 -9.15 -18.34 1.02
CA LEU A 566 -8.95 -19.73 0.62
C LEU A 566 -9.28 -20.69 1.77
N GLN A 567 -8.79 -20.42 2.99
CA GLN A 567 -9.09 -21.23 4.17
C GLN A 567 -10.58 -21.23 4.52
N GLU A 568 -11.21 -20.04 4.66
CA GLU A 568 -12.60 -19.91 5.09
C GLU A 568 -13.61 -20.50 4.08
N ASN A 569 -13.24 -20.52 2.79
CA ASN A 569 -14.04 -21.14 1.75
C ASN A 569 -13.77 -22.64 1.60
N ASP A 570 -12.73 -23.16 2.23
CA ASP A 570 -12.35 -24.57 2.15
C ASP A 570 -13.37 -25.49 2.86
N PRO A 571 -13.84 -26.57 2.21
CA PRO A 571 -14.80 -27.49 2.81
C PRO A 571 -14.30 -28.16 4.10
N LEU A 572 -12.99 -28.49 4.16
CA LEU A 572 -12.39 -29.12 5.34
C LEU A 572 -12.37 -28.14 6.51
N TYR A 573 -11.97 -26.89 6.25
CA TYR A 573 -11.97 -25.84 7.26
C TYR A 573 -13.38 -25.59 7.82
N LYS A 574 -14.38 -25.44 6.93
CA LYS A 574 -15.79 -25.24 7.33
C LYS A 574 -16.28 -26.36 8.23
N LYS A 575 -16.05 -27.60 7.83
CA LYS A 575 -16.45 -28.79 8.60
C LYS A 575 -15.88 -28.79 10.03
N VAL A 576 -14.59 -28.47 10.17
CA VAL A 576 -13.94 -28.44 11.48
C VAL A 576 -14.45 -27.27 12.33
N MET A 577 -14.64 -26.08 11.72
CA MET A 577 -15.13 -24.91 12.45
C MET A 577 -16.60 -25.06 12.89
N GLU A 578 -17.45 -25.72 12.10
CA GLU A 578 -18.82 -26.06 12.47
C GLU A 578 -18.85 -27.05 13.65
N ALA A 579 -17.99 -28.07 13.62
CA ALA A 579 -17.86 -29.02 14.73
C ALA A 579 -17.37 -28.34 16.03
N ARG A 580 -16.43 -27.39 15.96
CA ARG A 580 -15.97 -26.61 17.11
C ARG A 580 -17.09 -25.74 17.69
N LYS A 581 -17.83 -25.01 16.83
CA LYS A 581 -18.98 -24.18 17.27
C LYS A 581 -20.07 -25.02 17.94
N ALA A 582 -20.37 -26.21 17.41
CA ALA A 582 -21.34 -27.10 18.03
C ALA A 582 -20.88 -27.61 19.42
N LYS A 583 -19.58 -27.88 19.60
CA LYS A 583 -19.00 -28.24 20.91
C LYS A 583 -19.04 -27.08 21.92
N GLU A 584 -18.86 -25.83 21.48
CA GLU A 584 -18.91 -24.63 22.34
C GLU A 584 -20.35 -24.27 22.76
N GLN A 585 -21.33 -24.49 21.87
CA GLN A 585 -22.76 -24.23 22.15
C GLN A 585 -23.43 -25.36 22.96
N GLY A 586 -22.82 -26.51 23.05
CA GLY A 586 -23.27 -27.66 23.85
C GLY A 586 -22.69 -27.70 25.28
N LYS A 587 -21.90 -26.67 25.65
CA LYS A 587 -21.46 -26.39 27.01
C LYS A 587 -22.24 -25.22 27.58
#